data_7055e20be4b7ed283672d98c65e7eb19
#
_entry.id   7055e20be4b7ed283672d98c65e7eb19
#
_cell.length_a   1.000
_cell.length_b   1.000
_cell.length_c   1.000
_cell.angle_alpha   90.00
_cell.angle_beta   90.00
_cell.angle_gamma   90.00
#
_symmetry.space_group_name_H-M   'P 1'
#
loop_
_entity.id
_entity.type
_entity.pdbx_description
1 polymer ?
#
loop_
_entity_poly.entity_id
_entity_poly.type
_entity_poly.pdbx_seq_one_letter_code
_entity_poly.pdbx_strand_id
1 'polypeptide(L)'
;EGKTLKAFTEFYTEEFFKDIKSLNILPPTKFTKATDYIDEMVQIIKKLLEKGLAYKSDDGSIYFDIKKFPNYGKLSGVILDQQKENASGRIISDEYDKENVQDFALWKVWDENDGEVFWDTEFGRGRPGWHIECSAMSMKMLGEQLDIHTGGIDLIFPHHENEIAQSEAVLGK
;
A
#
# COMPACT_ATOMS: atom_id res chain seq x y z
N GLU A 1 -14.52 -18.41 -10.75
CA GLU A 1 -14.90 -19.61 -9.98
C GLU A 1 -16.17 -19.42 -9.12
N GLY A 2 -16.92 -18.31 -9.28
CA GLY A 2 -18.23 -18.07 -8.64
C GLY A 2 -18.20 -17.86 -7.12
N LYS A 3 -17.02 -17.56 -6.53
CA LYS A 3 -16.89 -17.22 -5.11
C LYS A 3 -16.68 -15.71 -4.96
N THR A 4 -17.26 -15.14 -3.90
CA THR A 4 -16.95 -13.76 -3.52
C THR A 4 -15.50 -13.65 -3.03
N LEU A 5 -14.87 -12.48 -3.12
CA LEU A 5 -13.53 -12.23 -2.56
C LEU A 5 -13.47 -12.67 -1.09
N LYS A 6 -14.48 -12.32 -0.31
CA LYS A 6 -14.57 -12.68 1.12
C LYS A 6 -14.50 -14.21 1.33
N ALA A 7 -15.34 -14.99 0.63
CA ALA A 7 -15.34 -16.44 0.77
C ALA A 7 -14.03 -17.08 0.30
N PHE A 8 -13.39 -16.49 -0.71
CA PHE A 8 -12.09 -16.95 -1.20
C PHE A 8 -10.97 -16.69 -0.18
N THR A 9 -10.89 -15.48 0.34
CA THR A 9 -9.85 -15.09 1.31
C THR A 9 -10.04 -15.79 2.66
N GLU A 10 -11.27 -15.99 3.13
CA GLU A 10 -11.55 -16.74 4.36
C GLU A 10 -11.03 -18.18 4.27
N PHE A 11 -11.30 -18.86 3.16
CA PHE A 11 -10.80 -20.22 2.95
C PHE A 11 -9.27 -20.29 3.05
N TYR A 12 -8.55 -19.44 2.33
CA TYR A 12 -7.08 -19.44 2.38
C TYR A 12 -6.52 -18.95 3.71
N THR A 13 -7.22 -18.10 4.43
CA THR A 13 -6.85 -17.69 5.79
C THR A 13 -6.89 -18.90 6.74
N GLU A 14 -7.91 -19.74 6.64
CA GLU A 14 -8.01 -20.96 7.44
C GLU A 14 -6.88 -21.95 7.12
N GLU A 15 -6.57 -22.14 5.83
CA GLU A 15 -5.45 -22.99 5.42
C GLU A 15 -4.11 -22.45 5.94
N PHE A 16 -3.87 -21.14 5.82
CA PHE A 16 -2.69 -20.50 6.37
C PHE A 16 -2.54 -20.75 7.88
N PHE A 17 -3.61 -20.65 8.66
CA PHE A 17 -3.55 -20.94 10.09
C PHE A 17 -3.26 -22.41 10.39
N LYS A 18 -3.70 -23.33 9.56
CA LYS A 18 -3.33 -24.76 9.69
C LYS A 18 -1.83 -24.96 9.41
N ASP A 19 -1.31 -24.29 8.38
CA ASP A 19 0.09 -24.40 7.99
C ASP A 19 1.03 -23.88 9.07
N ILE A 20 0.81 -22.66 9.58
CA ILE A 20 1.65 -22.09 10.66
C ILE A 20 1.59 -22.93 11.93
N LYS A 21 0.43 -23.51 12.25
CA LYS A 21 0.27 -24.42 13.37
C LYS A 21 1.07 -25.72 13.17
N SER A 22 1.05 -26.29 11.96
CA SER A 22 1.80 -27.51 11.63
C SER A 22 3.32 -27.31 11.72
N LEU A 23 3.78 -26.09 11.47
CA LEU A 23 5.19 -25.67 11.57
C LEU A 23 5.59 -25.24 12.99
N ASN A 24 4.69 -25.34 13.98
CA ASN A 24 4.90 -24.86 15.35
C ASN A 24 5.31 -23.36 15.43
N ILE A 25 4.84 -22.53 14.50
CA ILE A 25 5.08 -21.10 14.53
C ILE A 25 4.19 -20.49 15.62
N LEU A 26 4.81 -19.74 16.53
CA LEU A 26 4.06 -19.02 17.57
C LEU A 26 3.20 -17.92 16.94
N PRO A 27 1.91 -17.83 17.33
CA PRO A 27 1.05 -16.78 16.79
C PRO A 27 1.56 -15.40 17.25
N PRO A 28 1.48 -14.37 16.38
CA PRO A 28 1.74 -13.00 16.77
C PRO A 28 0.63 -12.50 17.72
N THR A 29 0.88 -11.37 18.37
CA THR A 29 -0.13 -10.71 19.24
C THR A 29 -1.40 -10.37 18.47
N LYS A 30 -1.26 -10.00 17.19
CA LYS A 30 -2.38 -9.64 16.31
C LYS A 30 -2.08 -10.01 14.86
N PHE A 31 -3.06 -10.62 14.20
CA PHE A 31 -3.16 -10.66 12.74
C PHE A 31 -4.08 -9.51 12.30
N THR A 32 -3.65 -8.70 11.35
CA THR A 32 -4.44 -7.62 10.76
C THR A 32 -4.94 -8.03 9.38
N LYS A 33 -6.15 -7.59 9.02
CA LYS A 33 -6.71 -7.74 7.68
C LYS A 33 -6.83 -6.35 7.07
N ALA A 34 -6.22 -6.10 5.93
CA ALA A 34 -6.22 -4.79 5.27
C ALA A 34 -7.63 -4.22 5.09
N THR A 35 -8.60 -5.09 4.78
CA THR A 35 -10.01 -4.72 4.59
C THR A 35 -10.68 -4.11 5.84
N ASP A 36 -10.11 -4.30 7.02
CA ASP A 36 -10.63 -3.75 8.28
C ASP A 36 -10.08 -2.34 8.58
N TYR A 37 -9.17 -1.80 7.72
CA TYR A 37 -8.44 -0.56 7.94
C TYR A 37 -8.64 0.49 6.83
N ILE A 38 -9.70 0.36 6.05
CA ILE A 38 -9.98 1.29 4.94
C ILE A 38 -10.11 2.74 5.43
N ASP A 39 -10.77 2.97 6.56
CA ASP A 39 -10.94 4.30 7.13
C ASP A 39 -9.60 4.93 7.52
N GLU A 40 -8.68 4.15 8.09
CA GLU A 40 -7.34 4.60 8.42
C GLU A 40 -6.53 4.95 7.17
N MET A 41 -6.64 4.15 6.10
CA MET A 41 -6.00 4.44 4.81
C MET A 41 -6.53 5.76 4.24
N VAL A 42 -7.85 5.96 4.25
CA VAL A 42 -8.49 7.21 3.80
C VAL A 42 -7.96 8.41 4.60
N GLN A 43 -7.82 8.30 5.92
CA GLN A 43 -7.29 9.39 6.75
C GLN A 43 -5.82 9.72 6.43
N ILE A 44 -5.00 8.73 6.14
CA ILE A 44 -3.61 8.94 5.72
C ILE A 44 -3.58 9.66 4.37
N ILE A 45 -4.35 9.19 3.40
CA ILE A 45 -4.42 9.78 2.05
C ILE A 45 -4.86 11.25 2.12
N LYS A 46 -5.86 11.57 2.95
CA LYS A 46 -6.29 12.97 3.17
C LYS A 46 -5.15 13.85 3.65
N LYS A 47 -4.42 13.40 4.66
CA LYS A 47 -3.28 14.15 5.20
C LYS A 47 -2.18 14.35 4.15
N LEU A 48 -1.93 13.35 3.31
CA LEU A 48 -0.95 13.46 2.22
C LEU A 48 -1.41 14.49 1.16
N LEU A 49 -2.68 14.49 0.81
CA LEU A 49 -3.29 15.49 -0.09
C LEU A 49 -3.20 16.90 0.50
N GLU A 50 -3.58 17.08 1.77
CA GLU A 50 -3.52 18.36 2.49
C GLU A 50 -2.08 18.92 2.56
N LYS A 51 -1.09 18.04 2.69
CA LYS A 51 0.33 18.41 2.68
C LYS A 51 0.89 18.63 1.27
N GLY A 52 0.09 18.36 0.23
CA GLY A 52 0.53 18.48 -1.17
C GLY A 52 1.53 17.41 -1.61
N LEU A 53 1.64 16.31 -0.86
CA LEU A 53 2.52 15.16 -1.15
C LEU A 53 1.83 14.07 -1.96
N ALA A 54 0.53 14.23 -2.19
CA ALA A 54 -0.27 13.41 -3.07
C ALA A 54 -1.11 14.30 -3.99
N TYR A 55 -1.56 13.75 -5.08
CA TYR A 55 -2.42 14.44 -6.05
C TYR A 55 -3.45 13.49 -6.64
N LYS A 56 -4.51 14.07 -7.17
CA LYS A 56 -5.56 13.36 -7.90
C LYS A 56 -5.27 13.47 -9.39
N SER A 57 -5.22 12.32 -10.08
CA SER A 57 -5.07 12.27 -11.54
C SER A 57 -6.39 12.47 -12.27
N ASP A 58 -6.34 12.60 -13.60
CA ASP A 58 -7.51 12.86 -14.44
C ASP A 58 -8.54 11.73 -14.40
N ASP A 59 -8.13 10.49 -14.18
CA ASP A 59 -9.03 9.34 -14.01
C ASP A 59 -9.70 9.31 -12.63
N GLY A 60 -9.26 10.19 -11.72
CA GLY A 60 -9.76 10.28 -10.35
C GLY A 60 -8.98 9.47 -9.32
N SER A 61 -8.02 8.66 -9.73
CA SER A 61 -7.10 7.95 -8.84
C SER A 61 -6.18 8.92 -8.10
N ILE A 62 -5.67 8.50 -6.95
CA ILE A 62 -4.79 9.34 -6.11
C ILE A 62 -3.43 8.69 -6.03
N TYR A 63 -2.40 9.46 -6.31
CA TYR A 63 -1.01 9.01 -6.32
C TYR A 63 -0.16 9.81 -5.33
N PHE A 64 0.89 9.17 -4.81
CA PHE A 64 1.93 9.82 -4.04
C PHE A 64 2.97 10.43 -5.00
N ASP A 65 3.27 11.72 -4.82
CA ASP A 65 4.27 12.45 -5.59
C ASP A 65 5.65 12.24 -4.95
N ILE A 66 6.40 11.26 -5.42
CA ILE A 66 7.70 10.90 -4.83
C ILE A 66 8.75 12.01 -4.96
N LYS A 67 8.62 12.90 -5.96
CA LYS A 67 9.54 14.04 -6.15
C LYS A 67 9.46 15.06 -5.02
N LYS A 68 8.33 15.06 -4.30
CA LYS A 68 8.13 15.95 -3.13
C LYS A 68 8.59 15.35 -1.81
N PHE A 69 9.06 14.10 -1.82
CA PHE A 69 9.63 13.45 -0.64
C PHE A 69 11.14 13.29 -0.78
N PRO A 70 11.95 14.21 -0.21
CA PRO A 70 13.40 14.28 -0.47
C PRO A 70 14.19 13.06 -0.03
N ASN A 71 13.65 12.28 0.91
CA ASN A 71 14.30 11.10 1.47
C ASN A 71 14.00 9.81 0.70
N TYR A 72 13.23 9.87 -0.40
CA TYR A 72 12.87 8.69 -1.17
C TYR A 72 14.12 8.00 -1.74
N GLY A 73 14.15 6.67 -1.63
CA GLY A 73 15.29 5.86 -2.06
C GLY A 73 16.37 5.64 -1.01
N LYS A 74 16.21 6.19 0.20
CA LYS A 74 17.21 6.09 1.28
C LYS A 74 17.42 4.67 1.79
N LEU A 75 16.36 3.86 1.84
CA LEU A 75 16.42 2.46 2.24
C LEU A 75 16.96 1.58 1.09
N SER A 76 16.39 1.75 -0.09
CA SER A 76 16.65 0.89 -1.25
C SER A 76 17.93 1.25 -2.02
N GLY A 77 18.45 2.46 -1.83
CA GLY A 77 19.56 3.00 -2.62
C GLY A 77 19.14 3.39 -4.05
N VAL A 78 17.86 3.48 -4.32
CA VAL A 78 17.33 3.82 -5.64
C VAL A 78 17.58 5.30 -5.95
N ILE A 79 18.13 5.55 -7.14
CA ILE A 79 18.29 6.90 -7.68
C ILE A 79 17.21 7.10 -8.73
N LEU A 80 16.24 7.96 -8.44
CA LEU A 80 15.04 8.19 -9.27
C LEU A 80 15.37 8.55 -10.73
N ASP A 81 16.33 9.41 -10.94
CA ASP A 81 16.74 9.87 -12.28
C ASP A 81 17.36 8.78 -13.17
N GLN A 82 17.74 7.64 -12.58
CA GLN A 82 18.34 6.51 -13.30
C GLN A 82 17.36 5.36 -13.55
N GLN A 83 16.15 5.43 -13.01
CA GLN A 83 15.14 4.43 -13.29
C GLN A 83 14.56 4.61 -14.69
N LYS A 84 14.94 3.72 -15.58
CA LYS A 84 14.21 3.51 -16.84
C LYS A 84 12.89 2.81 -16.51
N GLU A 85 11.85 3.16 -17.26
CA GLU A 85 10.56 2.47 -17.23
C GLU A 85 10.77 0.94 -17.16
N ASN A 86 10.13 0.30 -16.17
CA ASN A 86 10.13 -1.16 -16.00
C ASN A 86 11.49 -1.86 -15.74
N ALA A 87 12.50 -1.17 -15.24
CA ALA A 87 13.82 -1.77 -14.99
C ALA A 87 13.83 -2.96 -14.03
N SER A 88 12.83 -3.09 -13.15
CA SER A 88 12.75 -4.18 -12.17
C SER A 88 11.85 -5.36 -12.60
N GLY A 89 11.01 -5.21 -13.62
CA GLY A 89 9.99 -6.20 -14.00
C GLY A 89 8.95 -6.50 -12.89
N ARG A 90 9.00 -5.78 -11.76
CA ARG A 90 8.16 -5.96 -10.57
C ARG A 90 7.10 -4.87 -10.42
N ILE A 91 7.12 -3.87 -11.28
CA ILE A 91 6.15 -2.79 -11.30
C ILE A 91 4.85 -3.35 -11.89
N ILE A 92 3.85 -3.50 -11.05
CA ILE A 92 2.49 -3.79 -11.50
C ILE A 92 1.98 -2.48 -12.12
N SER A 93 1.76 -2.46 -13.43
CA SER A 93 1.37 -1.25 -14.19
C SER A 93 0.12 -0.55 -13.67
N ASP A 94 -0.69 -1.26 -12.89
CA ASP A 94 -1.91 -0.78 -12.27
C ASP A 94 -1.67 0.08 -11.01
N GLU A 95 -0.50 -0.09 -10.35
CA GLU A 95 -0.16 0.63 -9.11
C GLU A 95 0.59 1.95 -9.35
N TYR A 96 0.91 2.29 -10.61
CA TYR A 96 1.70 3.46 -10.95
C TYR A 96 0.95 4.38 -11.92
N ASP A 97 1.21 5.68 -11.81
CA ASP A 97 0.67 6.68 -12.73
C ASP A 97 1.24 6.46 -14.13
N LYS A 98 0.39 6.58 -15.17
CA LYS A 98 0.78 6.40 -16.57
C LYS A 98 1.67 7.53 -17.08
N GLU A 99 1.53 8.72 -16.51
CA GLU A 99 2.30 9.91 -16.90
C GLU A 99 3.58 10.06 -16.07
N ASN A 100 3.53 9.64 -14.80
CA ASN A 100 4.65 9.64 -13.88
C ASN A 100 4.89 8.22 -13.33
N VAL A 101 5.51 7.37 -14.12
CA VAL A 101 5.76 5.95 -13.82
C VAL A 101 6.44 5.68 -12.47
N GLN A 102 6.94 6.72 -11.81
CA GLN A 102 7.56 6.63 -10.50
C GLN A 102 6.57 6.84 -9.35
N ASP A 103 5.47 7.58 -9.59
CA ASP A 103 4.48 7.88 -8.58
C ASP A 103 3.55 6.67 -8.37
N PHE A 104 3.38 6.26 -7.13
CA PHE A 104 2.64 5.05 -6.79
C PHE A 104 1.23 5.36 -6.26
N ALA A 105 0.30 4.44 -6.52
CA ALA A 105 -1.10 4.59 -6.14
C ALA A 105 -1.30 4.56 -4.63
N LEU A 106 -2.11 5.49 -4.15
CA LEU A 106 -2.69 5.51 -2.79
C LEU A 106 -4.15 5.07 -2.81
N TRP A 107 -4.89 5.47 -3.86
CA TRP A 107 -6.27 5.08 -4.11
C TRP A 107 -6.49 4.92 -5.59
N LYS A 108 -6.99 3.77 -6.03
CA LYS A 108 -7.37 3.50 -7.41
C LYS A 108 -8.88 3.61 -7.55
N VAL A 109 -9.33 4.42 -8.51
CA VAL A 109 -10.75 4.46 -8.88
C VAL A 109 -11.14 3.11 -9.47
N TRP A 110 -12.32 2.65 -9.09
CA TRP A 110 -12.89 1.40 -9.56
C TRP A 110 -13.06 1.40 -11.10
N ASP A 111 -12.72 0.31 -11.71
CA ASP A 111 -13.03 -0.02 -13.09
C ASP A 111 -13.68 -1.40 -13.21
N GLU A 112 -14.12 -1.76 -14.41
CA GLU A 112 -14.82 -3.03 -14.64
C GLU A 112 -13.97 -4.28 -14.35
N ASN A 113 -12.64 -4.17 -14.37
CA ASN A 113 -11.73 -5.27 -14.07
C ASN A 113 -11.67 -5.57 -12.57
N ASP A 114 -11.96 -4.58 -11.72
CA ASP A 114 -12.03 -4.74 -10.26
C ASP A 114 -13.25 -5.58 -9.83
N GLY A 115 -14.24 -5.73 -10.71
CA GLY A 115 -15.47 -6.50 -10.45
C GLY A 115 -16.23 -5.97 -9.23
N GLU A 116 -16.46 -6.87 -8.23
CA GLU A 116 -17.17 -6.51 -6.98
C GLU A 116 -16.23 -6.04 -5.85
N VAL A 117 -14.93 -5.85 -6.13
CA VAL A 117 -13.92 -5.47 -5.13
C VAL A 117 -13.76 -3.96 -5.14
N PHE A 118 -14.51 -3.27 -4.29
CA PHE A 118 -14.42 -1.82 -4.11
C PHE A 118 -14.95 -1.39 -2.75
N TRP A 119 -14.61 -0.17 -2.37
CA TRP A 119 -15.16 0.57 -1.24
C TRP A 119 -15.66 1.93 -1.71
N ASP A 120 -16.82 2.35 -1.20
CA ASP A 120 -17.36 3.69 -1.43
C ASP A 120 -16.81 4.61 -0.33
N THR A 121 -15.98 5.59 -0.71
CA THR A 121 -15.34 6.55 0.20
C THR A 121 -15.53 7.97 -0.32
N GLU A 122 -15.01 8.96 0.41
CA GLU A 122 -15.01 10.37 -0.05
C GLU A 122 -14.18 10.59 -1.33
N PHE A 123 -13.29 9.67 -1.69
CA PHE A 123 -12.54 9.72 -2.95
C PHE A 123 -13.32 9.14 -4.13
N GLY A 124 -14.50 8.61 -3.85
CA GLY A 124 -15.34 7.85 -4.78
C GLY A 124 -15.17 6.35 -4.60
N ARG A 125 -15.84 5.60 -5.48
CA ARG A 125 -15.72 4.14 -5.54
C ARG A 125 -14.35 3.74 -6.01
N GLY A 126 -13.70 2.81 -5.29
CA GLY A 126 -12.36 2.38 -5.63
C GLY A 126 -11.76 1.43 -4.60
N ARG A 127 -10.46 1.29 -4.65
CA ARG A 127 -9.67 0.46 -3.74
C ARG A 127 -8.38 1.15 -3.33
N PRO A 128 -7.81 0.81 -2.14
CA PRO A 128 -6.49 1.31 -1.76
C PRO A 128 -5.40 0.78 -2.70
N GLY A 129 -4.31 1.52 -2.82
CA GLY A 129 -3.05 1.01 -3.34
C GLY A 129 -2.43 0.00 -2.38
N TRP A 130 -1.55 -0.85 -2.87
CA TRP A 130 -0.96 -1.92 -2.08
C TRP A 130 -0.14 -1.43 -0.88
N HIS A 131 0.59 -0.34 -1.04
CA HIS A 131 1.57 0.10 -0.01
C HIS A 131 0.92 0.80 1.19
N ILE A 132 -0.24 1.43 1.00
CA ILE A 132 -0.93 2.16 2.06
C ILE A 132 -1.52 1.24 3.13
N GLU A 133 -1.81 -0.01 2.78
CA GLU A 133 -2.37 -1.01 3.69
C GLU A 133 -1.46 -1.22 4.91
N CYS A 134 -0.18 -1.51 4.66
CA CYS A 134 0.79 -1.77 5.73
C CYS A 134 1.09 -0.51 6.55
N SER A 135 1.20 0.66 5.92
CA SER A 135 1.36 1.94 6.64
C SER A 135 0.18 2.20 7.57
N ALA A 136 -1.05 2.00 7.12
CA ALA A 136 -2.24 2.23 7.94
C ALA A 136 -2.35 1.23 9.10
N MET A 137 -2.16 -0.05 8.81
CA MET A 137 -2.23 -1.10 9.83
C MET A 137 -1.16 -0.93 10.91
N SER A 138 0.09 -0.69 10.51
CA SER A 138 1.20 -0.54 11.43
C SER A 138 1.05 0.70 12.33
N MET A 139 0.75 1.86 11.76
CA MET A 139 0.53 3.06 12.55
C MET A 139 -0.66 2.94 13.50
N LYS A 140 -1.74 2.30 13.08
CA LYS A 140 -2.92 2.09 13.95
C LYS A 140 -2.63 1.17 15.12
N MET A 141 -1.84 0.10 14.89
CA MET A 141 -1.61 -0.93 15.89
C MET A 141 -0.42 -0.65 16.80
N LEU A 142 0.63 -0.03 16.26
CA LEU A 142 1.92 0.12 16.95
C LEU A 142 2.27 1.59 17.25
N GLY A 143 1.50 2.54 16.71
CA GLY A 143 1.76 3.97 16.88
C GLY A 143 2.61 4.57 15.77
N GLU A 144 3.05 5.81 15.99
CA GLU A 144 3.73 6.62 14.98
C GLU A 144 5.21 6.25 14.78
N GLN A 145 5.76 5.44 15.65
CA GLN A 145 7.15 5.01 15.58
C GLN A 145 7.23 3.49 15.64
N LEU A 146 7.90 2.90 14.66
CA LEU A 146 8.20 1.49 14.59
C LEU A 146 9.68 1.27 14.91
N ASP A 147 9.98 0.39 15.87
CA ASP A 147 11.36 0.04 16.21
C ASP A 147 11.92 -1.04 15.29
N ILE A 148 11.07 -1.98 14.85
CA ILE A 148 11.46 -3.07 13.97
C ILE A 148 10.37 -3.28 12.93
N HIS A 149 10.76 -3.25 11.66
CA HIS A 149 9.94 -3.61 10.51
C HIS A 149 10.67 -4.67 9.69
N THR A 150 10.04 -5.81 9.46
CA THR A 150 10.65 -6.94 8.74
C THR A 150 9.84 -7.30 7.49
N GLY A 151 10.52 -7.85 6.51
CA GLY A 151 9.89 -8.33 5.28
C GLY A 151 10.88 -9.05 4.38
N GLY A 152 10.42 -9.54 3.23
CA GLY A 152 11.28 -10.13 2.22
C GLY A 152 12.21 -9.09 1.60
N ILE A 153 13.43 -9.50 1.23
CA ILE A 153 14.40 -8.61 0.57
C ILE A 153 13.87 -8.08 -0.78
N ASP A 154 13.01 -8.84 -1.42
CA ASP A 154 12.33 -8.47 -2.65
C ASP A 154 11.31 -7.35 -2.47
N LEU A 155 10.88 -7.08 -1.24
CA LEU A 155 9.96 -6.01 -0.88
C LEU A 155 10.66 -4.70 -0.50
N ILE A 156 11.98 -4.67 -0.36
CA ILE A 156 12.73 -3.43 -0.04
C ILE A 156 12.33 -2.33 -1.02
N PHE A 157 12.33 -2.66 -2.31
CA PHE A 157 11.82 -1.78 -3.35
C PHE A 157 10.83 -2.54 -4.24
N PRO A 158 9.63 -1.95 -4.49
CA PRO A 158 9.21 -0.62 -4.07
C PRO A 158 8.47 -0.57 -2.71
N HIS A 159 8.04 -1.71 -2.14
CA HIS A 159 7.02 -1.75 -1.09
C HIS A 159 7.46 -1.05 0.20
N HIS A 160 8.60 -1.45 0.81
CA HIS A 160 9.06 -0.85 2.06
C HIS A 160 9.50 0.61 1.89
N GLU A 161 10.08 0.97 0.74
CA GLU A 161 10.42 2.36 0.44
C GLU A 161 9.15 3.23 0.39
N ASN A 162 8.07 2.72 -0.22
CA ASN A 162 6.80 3.41 -0.31
C ASN A 162 6.09 3.51 1.06
N GLU A 163 6.21 2.49 1.91
CA GLU A 163 5.70 2.55 3.29
C GLU A 163 6.40 3.65 4.11
N ILE A 164 7.73 3.76 4.00
CA ILE A 164 8.50 4.83 4.64
C ILE A 164 8.03 6.18 4.14
N ALA A 165 7.95 6.36 2.81
CA ALA A 165 7.52 7.62 2.22
C ALA A 165 6.14 8.04 2.73
N GLN A 166 5.16 7.15 2.76
CA GLN A 166 3.81 7.43 3.26
C GLN A 166 3.82 7.81 4.74
N SER A 167 4.48 7.00 5.57
CA SER A 167 4.43 7.14 7.03
C SER A 167 5.20 8.37 7.50
N GLU A 168 6.43 8.59 7.03
CA GLU A 168 7.23 9.75 7.40
C GLU A 168 6.63 11.05 6.85
N ALA A 169 6.12 11.04 5.62
CA ALA A 169 5.47 12.20 5.01
C ALA A 169 4.23 12.64 5.80
N VAL A 170 3.38 11.70 6.22
CA VAL A 170 2.20 12.00 7.05
C VAL A 170 2.60 12.59 8.39
N LEU A 171 3.65 12.07 9.02
CA LEU A 171 4.12 12.52 10.33
C LEU A 171 4.96 13.80 10.25
N GLY A 172 5.52 14.14 9.09
CA GLY A 172 6.41 15.29 8.91
C GLY A 172 7.81 15.05 9.46
N LYS A 173 8.28 13.83 9.32
CA LYS A 173 9.60 13.37 9.80
C LYS A 173 10.54 13.12 8.64
#